data_f4922665dc7b50006badcc95b304a11b
#
_entry.id   f4922665dc7b50006badcc95b304a11b
#
_cell.length_a   1.000
_cell.length_b   1.000
_cell.length_c   1.000
_cell.angle_alpha   90.00
_cell.angle_beta   90.00
_cell.angle_gamma   90.00
#
_symmetry.space_group_name_H-M   'P 1'
#
loop_
_entity.id
_entity.type
_entity.pdbx_description
1 polymer ?
#
loop_
_entity_poly.entity_id
_entity_poly.type
_entity_poly.pdbx_seq_one_letter_code
_entity_poly.pdbx_strand_id
1 'polypeptide(L)'
;MKTAISQLALGAALILTSQPALAQNFNDTGDILARSAAVEDIEYQMMVQRATQAAIWGMPAAGMIDFLKGIRRDFGGDYNHIAYLKKPFDSKHGFLTANDVTAYAWSSMTSEPGPLVIEVPAATDKVSYFGTIVNAWDVPIVDVGPDGHDEGDGGKYLMLPPGYDEQAMEELKAAGYLPFETDTYEYGFSFRPRLYNEATDADAAEYAQTIKIYYLSEADNPPPNTYHEASEVPYDSLPYYNHTYFQDLNDYVQNNPIRPQDKIMVNFLKDLGIEKGEPFEPTERQIEAMNEGLVLAY
;
A
#
# COMPACT_ATOMS: atom_id res chain seq x y z
N MET A 1 -54.06 63.27 9.57
CA MET A 1 -52.87 63.25 10.41
C MET A 1 -51.92 62.22 9.83
N LYS A 2 -50.85 62.63 9.17
CA LYS A 2 -49.86 61.78 8.53
C LYS A 2 -48.59 61.89 9.37
N THR A 3 -48.15 60.80 9.95
CA THR A 3 -46.90 60.70 10.71
C THR A 3 -45.83 60.08 9.79
N ALA A 4 -44.85 60.85 9.44
CA ALA A 4 -43.70 60.41 8.65
C ALA A 4 -42.67 59.73 9.60
N ILE A 5 -42.25 58.51 9.28
CA ILE A 5 -41.15 57.81 9.94
C ILE A 5 -39.92 58.02 9.04
N SER A 6 -38.96 58.78 9.55
CA SER A 6 -37.66 58.94 8.91
C SER A 6 -36.76 57.73 9.18
N GLN A 7 -36.38 57.02 8.15
CA GLN A 7 -35.34 56.02 8.23
C GLN A 7 -33.95 56.69 8.12
N LEU A 8 -33.19 56.61 9.20
CA LEU A 8 -31.75 56.89 9.17
C LEU A 8 -31.04 55.67 8.62
N ALA A 9 -30.50 55.77 7.42
CA ALA A 9 -29.58 54.79 6.89
C ALA A 9 -28.16 55.10 7.40
N LEU A 10 -27.66 54.25 8.34
CA LEU A 10 -26.23 54.26 8.72
C LEU A 10 -25.46 53.56 7.64
N GLY A 11 -24.78 54.30 6.79
CA GLY A 11 -23.79 53.78 5.86
C GLY A 11 -22.50 53.44 6.58
N ALA A 12 -22.26 52.20 6.87
CA ALA A 12 -20.93 51.72 7.29
C ALA A 12 -20.03 51.67 6.06
N ALA A 13 -19.16 52.68 5.90
CA ALA A 13 -18.08 52.61 4.94
C ALA A 13 -17.05 51.60 5.39
N LEU A 14 -17.03 50.42 4.73
CA LEU A 14 -15.89 49.50 4.84
C LEU A 14 -14.68 50.17 4.18
N ILE A 15 -13.79 50.73 4.99
CA ILE A 15 -12.47 51.11 4.55
C ILE A 15 -11.68 49.80 4.36
N LEU A 16 -11.69 49.28 3.15
CA LEU A 16 -10.71 48.28 2.70
C LEU A 16 -9.35 48.96 2.69
N THR A 17 -8.61 48.91 3.77
CA THR A 17 -7.19 49.18 3.73
C THR A 17 -6.56 48.02 2.95
N SER A 18 -6.35 48.25 1.65
CA SER A 18 -5.43 47.42 0.87
C SER A 18 -4.05 47.58 1.53
N GLN A 19 -3.68 46.62 2.35
CA GLN A 19 -2.25 46.50 2.70
C GLN A 19 -1.51 46.32 1.38
N PRO A 20 -0.48 47.13 1.08
CA PRO A 20 0.35 46.83 -0.07
C PRO A 20 0.88 45.43 0.10
N ALA A 21 0.67 44.58 -0.89
CA ALA A 21 1.33 43.30 -0.95
C ALA A 21 2.82 43.61 -0.89
N LEU A 22 3.44 43.41 0.26
CA LEU A 22 4.87 43.52 0.41
C LEU A 22 5.45 42.49 -0.55
N ALA A 23 5.97 42.95 -1.67
CA ALA A 23 6.78 42.12 -2.55
C ALA A 23 7.88 41.52 -1.66
N GLN A 24 7.79 40.24 -1.35
CA GLN A 24 8.77 39.59 -0.54
C GLN A 24 10.11 39.66 -1.25
N ASN A 25 11.02 40.44 -0.72
CA ASN A 25 12.39 40.42 -1.19
C ASN A 25 13.05 39.15 -0.70
N PHE A 26 13.02 38.11 -1.53
CA PHE A 26 13.60 36.79 -1.20
C PHE A 26 15.10 36.84 -0.92
N ASN A 27 15.75 37.96 -1.12
CA ASN A 27 17.16 38.16 -0.81
C ASN A 27 17.39 38.71 0.62
N ASP A 28 16.36 39.04 1.37
CA ASP A 28 16.48 39.53 2.74
C ASP A 28 16.45 38.35 3.74
N THR A 29 17.62 37.75 3.95
CA THR A 29 17.80 36.65 4.93
C THR A 29 17.47 37.07 6.36
N GLY A 30 17.60 38.36 6.71
CA GLY A 30 17.25 38.87 8.02
C GLY A 30 15.76 38.74 8.36
N ASP A 31 14.90 38.99 7.37
CA ASP A 31 13.44 38.87 7.53
C ASP A 31 13.01 37.39 7.64
N ILE A 32 13.67 36.47 6.92
CA ILE A 32 13.43 35.03 7.02
C ILE A 32 13.85 34.53 8.40
N LEU A 33 15.00 34.93 8.90
CA LEU A 33 15.48 34.54 10.24
C LEU A 33 14.58 35.08 11.35
N ALA A 34 14.09 36.34 11.23
CA ALA A 34 13.16 36.90 12.20
C ALA A 34 11.82 36.15 12.23
N ARG A 35 11.33 35.68 11.08
CA ARG A 35 10.10 34.86 10.99
C ARG A 35 10.32 33.46 11.55
N SER A 36 11.45 32.82 11.28
CA SER A 36 11.77 31.52 11.85
C SER A 36 11.95 31.57 13.37
N ALA A 37 12.47 32.65 13.92
CA ALA A 37 12.55 32.88 15.36
C ALA A 37 11.19 33.05 16.05
N ALA A 38 10.13 33.35 15.29
CA ALA A 38 8.76 33.42 15.80
C ALA A 38 8.07 32.04 15.87
N VAL A 39 8.67 30.98 15.30
CA VAL A 39 8.18 29.61 15.41
C VAL A 39 8.72 29.02 16.71
N GLU A 40 7.84 28.88 17.67
CA GLU A 40 8.16 28.17 18.92
C GLU A 40 8.49 26.71 18.59
N ASP A 41 9.67 26.24 19.01
CA ASP A 41 10.12 24.86 18.78
C ASP A 41 10.14 24.42 17.30
N ILE A 42 11.00 25.01 16.51
CA ILE A 42 11.12 24.77 15.08
C ILE A 42 11.46 23.30 14.74
N GLU A 43 12.25 22.63 15.59
CA GLU A 43 12.61 21.22 15.38
C GLU A 43 11.39 20.31 15.49
N TYR A 44 10.52 20.57 16.48
CA TYR A 44 9.27 19.83 16.62
C TYR A 44 8.34 20.05 15.42
N GLN A 45 8.19 21.30 14.99
CA GLN A 45 7.39 21.63 13.81
C GLN A 45 7.93 20.94 12.55
N MET A 46 9.24 20.82 12.42
CA MET A 46 9.84 20.07 11.30
C MET A 46 9.49 18.59 11.38
N MET A 47 9.54 17.95 12.55
CA MET A 47 9.13 16.55 12.70
C MET A 47 7.65 16.35 12.36
N VAL A 48 6.75 17.22 12.81
CA VAL A 48 5.32 17.17 12.44
C VAL A 48 5.11 17.25 10.92
N GLN A 49 5.81 18.18 10.26
CA GLN A 49 5.74 18.32 8.80
C GLN A 49 6.29 17.09 8.08
N ARG A 50 7.39 16.49 8.57
CA ARG A 50 7.95 15.24 8.00
C ARG A 50 6.99 14.09 8.20
N ALA A 51 6.38 13.97 9.37
CA ALA A 51 5.38 12.96 9.66
C ALA A 51 4.17 13.09 8.73
N THR A 52 3.64 14.30 8.53
CA THR A 52 2.55 14.57 7.59
C THR A 52 2.90 14.13 6.17
N GLN A 53 4.07 14.56 5.67
CA GLN A 53 4.53 14.21 4.32
C GLN A 53 4.76 12.71 4.17
N ALA A 54 5.37 12.07 5.18
CA ALA A 54 5.63 10.64 5.19
C ALA A 54 4.34 9.82 5.21
N ALA A 55 3.33 10.25 5.97
CA ALA A 55 2.04 9.58 6.04
C ALA A 55 1.31 9.63 4.69
N ILE A 56 1.28 10.78 4.02
CA ILE A 56 0.66 10.92 2.69
C ILE A 56 1.42 10.09 1.64
N TRP A 57 2.74 10.18 1.64
CA TRP A 57 3.59 9.47 0.68
C TRP A 57 3.52 7.96 0.89
N GLY A 58 3.60 7.49 2.14
CA GLY A 58 3.75 6.09 2.49
C GLY A 58 2.45 5.29 2.54
N MET A 59 1.29 5.91 2.32
CA MET A 59 -0.03 5.27 2.41
C MET A 59 -0.12 3.93 1.66
N PRO A 60 0.31 3.80 0.39
CA PRO A 60 0.23 2.53 -0.32
C PRO A 60 1.10 1.45 0.34
N ALA A 61 2.32 1.80 0.75
CA ALA A 61 3.24 0.85 1.38
C ALA A 61 2.73 0.37 2.75
N ALA A 62 2.20 1.29 3.58
CA ALA A 62 1.57 0.92 4.85
C ALA A 62 0.39 -0.03 4.64
N GLY A 63 -0.47 0.22 3.65
CA GLY A 63 -1.58 -0.67 3.31
C GLY A 63 -1.11 -2.08 2.91
N MET A 64 -0.06 -2.20 2.10
CA MET A 64 0.50 -3.49 1.71
C MET A 64 1.10 -4.26 2.90
N ILE A 65 1.75 -3.56 3.84
CA ILE A 65 2.25 -4.16 5.09
C ILE A 65 1.09 -4.64 5.97
N ASP A 66 0.00 -3.89 6.05
CA ASP A 66 -1.16 -4.28 6.86
C ASP A 66 -1.91 -5.49 6.30
N PHE A 67 -1.88 -5.72 4.99
CA PHE A 67 -2.34 -6.98 4.41
C PHE A 67 -1.59 -8.19 4.99
N LEU A 68 -0.27 -8.12 5.05
CA LEU A 68 0.56 -9.17 5.65
C LEU A 68 0.31 -9.29 7.16
N LYS A 69 0.23 -8.15 7.86
CA LYS A 69 -0.06 -8.15 9.31
C LYS A 69 -1.40 -8.80 9.62
N GLY A 70 -2.42 -8.52 8.80
CA GLY A 70 -3.71 -9.19 8.89
C GLY A 70 -3.60 -10.71 8.70
N ILE A 71 -2.87 -11.17 7.68
CA ILE A 71 -2.62 -12.59 7.44
C ILE A 71 -1.93 -13.24 8.66
N ARG A 72 -0.93 -12.58 9.23
CA ARG A 72 -0.18 -13.09 10.40
C ARG A 72 -1.03 -13.13 11.67
N ARG A 73 -1.71 -12.03 11.97
CA ARG A 73 -2.50 -11.86 13.21
C ARG A 73 -3.75 -12.72 13.22
N ASP A 74 -4.49 -12.76 12.10
CA ASP A 74 -5.85 -13.29 12.07
C ASP A 74 -5.89 -14.76 11.61
N PHE A 75 -4.95 -15.15 10.77
CA PHE A 75 -4.87 -16.53 10.24
C PHE A 75 -3.68 -17.33 10.77
N GLY A 76 -2.72 -16.69 11.46
CA GLY A 76 -1.45 -17.33 11.82
C GLY A 76 -0.62 -17.70 10.58
N GLY A 77 -0.84 -16.99 9.47
CA GLY A 77 -0.13 -17.17 8.21
C GLY A 77 1.18 -16.40 8.12
N ASP A 78 1.75 -16.36 6.94
CA ASP A 78 2.96 -15.59 6.63
C ASP A 78 3.03 -15.28 5.12
N TYR A 79 4.15 -14.73 4.63
CA TYR A 79 4.41 -14.56 3.21
C TYR A 79 4.14 -15.84 2.42
N ASN A 80 3.69 -15.66 1.19
CA ASN A 80 3.42 -16.73 0.23
C ASN A 80 2.28 -17.68 0.64
N HIS A 81 1.59 -17.42 1.75
CA HIS A 81 0.33 -18.08 2.06
C HIS A 81 -0.82 -17.46 1.28
N ILE A 82 -1.79 -18.26 0.90
CA ILE A 82 -2.96 -17.82 0.13
C ILE A 82 -4.19 -17.81 1.04
N ALA A 83 -4.77 -16.65 1.24
CA ALA A 83 -6.09 -16.54 1.85
C ALA A 83 -7.18 -16.54 0.76
N TYR A 84 -8.34 -17.13 1.04
CA TYR A 84 -9.45 -17.18 0.10
C TYR A 84 -10.80 -17.16 0.81
N LEU A 85 -11.83 -16.79 0.07
CA LEU A 85 -13.21 -16.73 0.55
C LEU A 85 -14.07 -17.78 -0.15
N LYS A 86 -15.07 -18.31 0.58
CA LYS A 86 -16.18 -19.13 0.07
C LYS A 86 -17.47 -18.36 -0.10
N LYS A 87 -17.45 -17.08 0.23
CA LYS A 87 -18.53 -16.09 0.07
C LYS A 87 -17.93 -14.70 -0.02
N PRO A 88 -18.62 -13.69 -0.53
CA PRO A 88 -18.14 -12.32 -0.53
C PRO A 88 -17.80 -11.79 0.86
N PHE A 89 -17.02 -10.71 0.92
CA PHE A 89 -16.73 -10.01 2.17
C PHE A 89 -18.00 -9.57 2.89
N ASP A 90 -17.94 -9.55 4.20
CA ASP A 90 -18.99 -9.04 5.08
C ASP A 90 -18.39 -8.14 6.18
N SER A 91 -19.21 -7.75 7.16
CA SER A 91 -18.80 -6.82 8.21
C SER A 91 -17.70 -7.31 9.16
N LYS A 92 -17.24 -8.57 9.02
CA LYS A 92 -16.08 -9.12 9.75
C LYS A 92 -14.74 -8.75 9.11
N HIS A 93 -14.77 -8.22 7.89
CA HIS A 93 -13.58 -8.01 7.07
C HIS A 93 -13.29 -6.52 6.91
N GLY A 94 -12.21 -6.05 7.51
CA GLY A 94 -11.69 -4.70 7.39
C GLY A 94 -10.83 -4.57 6.12
N PHE A 95 -11.44 -4.13 5.03
CA PHE A 95 -10.77 -3.77 3.78
C PHE A 95 -11.14 -2.35 3.37
N LEU A 96 -10.21 -1.61 2.80
CA LEU A 96 -10.56 -0.39 2.07
C LEU A 96 -11.38 -0.81 0.85
N THR A 97 -12.57 -0.20 0.70
CA THR A 97 -13.47 -0.46 -0.43
C THR A 97 -13.81 -1.95 -0.63
N ALA A 98 -14.10 -2.67 0.46
CA ALA A 98 -14.48 -4.07 0.41
C ALA A 98 -15.64 -4.31 -0.58
N ASN A 99 -15.51 -5.38 -1.37
CA ASN A 99 -16.52 -5.76 -2.35
C ASN A 99 -17.35 -6.93 -1.80
N ASP A 100 -18.64 -6.70 -1.63
CA ASP A 100 -19.61 -7.67 -1.11
C ASP A 100 -20.30 -8.51 -2.20
N VAL A 101 -19.83 -8.45 -3.45
CA VAL A 101 -20.46 -9.11 -4.62
C VAL A 101 -19.69 -10.35 -5.06
N THR A 102 -18.37 -10.39 -4.87
CA THR A 102 -17.52 -11.51 -5.28
C THR A 102 -16.64 -11.99 -4.14
N ALA A 103 -16.35 -13.29 -4.12
CA ALA A 103 -15.29 -13.86 -3.29
C ALA A 103 -13.90 -13.38 -3.79
N TYR A 104 -12.88 -13.57 -2.95
CA TYR A 104 -11.50 -13.19 -3.28
C TYR A 104 -10.54 -14.32 -2.94
N ALA A 105 -9.39 -14.32 -3.63
CA ALA A 105 -8.17 -14.97 -3.18
C ALA A 105 -7.06 -13.93 -3.15
N TRP A 106 -6.27 -13.86 -2.07
CA TRP A 106 -5.19 -12.88 -1.93
C TRP A 106 -3.98 -13.47 -1.23
N SER A 107 -2.84 -12.83 -1.45
CA SER A 107 -1.58 -13.21 -0.81
C SER A 107 -0.69 -11.98 -0.67
N SER A 108 0.08 -11.92 0.42
CA SER A 108 1.26 -11.07 0.53
C SER A 108 2.48 -11.94 0.30
N MET A 109 3.44 -11.47 -0.51
CA MET A 109 4.53 -12.28 -1.03
C MET A 109 5.86 -11.55 -0.91
N THR A 110 6.95 -12.32 -0.93
CA THR A 110 8.30 -11.73 -0.99
C THR A 110 9.22 -12.53 -1.89
N SER A 111 10.03 -11.81 -2.68
CA SER A 111 11.14 -12.35 -3.46
C SER A 111 12.50 -12.09 -2.81
N GLU A 112 12.54 -11.70 -1.53
CA GLU A 112 13.80 -11.45 -0.82
C GLU A 112 14.74 -12.67 -0.82
N PRO A 113 14.25 -13.92 -0.63
CA PRO A 113 15.10 -15.11 -0.73
C PRO A 113 15.47 -15.50 -2.17
N GLY A 114 14.75 -15.00 -3.18
CA GLY A 114 14.99 -15.30 -4.59
C GLY A 114 13.75 -15.17 -5.47
N PRO A 115 13.88 -15.42 -6.78
CA PRO A 115 12.75 -15.36 -7.71
C PRO A 115 11.57 -16.24 -7.26
N LEU A 116 10.36 -15.68 -7.28
CA LEU A 116 9.15 -16.35 -6.82
C LEU A 116 8.20 -16.63 -7.98
N VAL A 117 7.73 -17.86 -8.07
CA VAL A 117 6.73 -18.30 -9.05
C VAL A 117 5.34 -18.22 -8.44
N ILE A 118 4.42 -17.60 -9.17
CA ILE A 118 2.98 -17.65 -8.93
C ILE A 118 2.40 -18.44 -10.10
N GLU A 119 2.03 -19.70 -9.85
CA GLU A 119 1.43 -20.55 -10.86
C GLU A 119 -0.09 -20.39 -10.80
N VAL A 120 -0.65 -19.71 -11.80
CA VAL A 120 -2.09 -19.50 -11.96
C VAL A 120 -2.62 -20.54 -12.93
N PRO A 121 -3.62 -21.34 -12.55
CA PRO A 121 -4.17 -22.34 -13.44
C PRO A 121 -4.96 -21.71 -14.59
N ALA A 122 -5.14 -22.44 -15.69
CA ALA A 122 -5.99 -22.01 -16.79
C ALA A 122 -7.44 -21.85 -16.35
N ALA A 123 -8.16 -20.92 -16.99
CA ALA A 123 -9.60 -20.78 -16.84
C ALA A 123 -10.30 -22.11 -17.18
N THR A 124 -11.35 -22.42 -16.44
CA THR A 124 -12.20 -23.61 -16.66
C THR A 124 -13.52 -23.17 -17.31
N ASP A 125 -14.37 -24.13 -17.63
CA ASP A 125 -15.75 -23.87 -18.05
C ASP A 125 -16.64 -23.27 -16.94
N LYS A 126 -16.18 -23.32 -15.68
CA LYS A 126 -16.88 -22.83 -14.48
C LYS A 126 -16.28 -21.59 -13.88
N VAL A 127 -14.95 -21.50 -13.76
CA VAL A 127 -14.26 -20.45 -13.03
C VAL A 127 -13.03 -19.98 -13.77
N SER A 128 -12.84 -18.69 -13.81
CA SER A 128 -11.55 -18.05 -14.02
C SER A 128 -11.28 -17.04 -12.89
N TYR A 129 -10.02 -16.74 -12.63
CA TYR A 129 -9.66 -15.62 -11.79
C TYR A 129 -9.10 -14.48 -12.64
N PHE A 130 -9.30 -13.27 -12.18
CA PHE A 130 -8.68 -12.07 -12.76
C PHE A 130 -8.24 -11.14 -11.63
N GLY A 131 -7.24 -10.33 -11.89
CA GLY A 131 -6.73 -9.35 -10.98
C GLY A 131 -5.33 -8.93 -11.36
N THR A 132 -4.68 -8.19 -10.49
CA THR A 132 -3.37 -7.61 -10.74
C THR A 132 -2.40 -8.06 -9.66
N ILE A 133 -1.18 -8.41 -10.07
CA ILE A 133 -0.04 -8.53 -9.16
C ILE A 133 0.55 -7.14 -9.03
N VAL A 134 0.68 -6.66 -7.79
CA VAL A 134 1.16 -5.31 -7.47
C VAL A 134 2.43 -5.38 -6.63
N ASN A 135 3.29 -4.35 -6.72
CA ASN A 135 4.47 -4.23 -5.87
C ASN A 135 4.09 -3.70 -4.46
N ALA A 136 5.08 -3.48 -3.59
CA ALA A 136 4.87 -2.98 -2.23
C ALA A 136 4.26 -1.55 -2.15
N TRP A 137 4.08 -0.87 -3.28
CA TRP A 137 3.44 0.44 -3.41
C TRP A 137 2.06 0.38 -4.05
N ASP A 138 1.46 -0.82 -4.13
CA ASP A 138 0.21 -1.05 -4.83
C ASP A 138 0.26 -0.62 -6.32
N VAL A 139 1.48 -0.60 -6.89
CA VAL A 139 1.68 -0.29 -8.32
C VAL A 139 1.55 -1.57 -9.12
N PRO A 140 0.70 -1.59 -10.16
CA PRO A 140 0.53 -2.74 -11.05
C PRO A 140 1.84 -3.21 -11.69
N ILE A 141 2.10 -4.51 -11.61
CA ILE A 141 3.20 -5.19 -12.31
C ILE A 141 2.63 -5.88 -13.55
N VAL A 142 1.59 -6.70 -13.36
CA VAL A 142 0.97 -7.48 -14.44
C VAL A 142 -0.46 -7.85 -14.08
N ASP A 143 -1.35 -7.83 -15.07
CA ASP A 143 -2.70 -8.34 -14.98
C ASP A 143 -2.76 -9.83 -15.33
N VAL A 144 -3.60 -10.56 -14.61
CA VAL A 144 -3.80 -12.01 -14.69
C VAL A 144 -5.24 -12.30 -15.13
N GLY A 145 -5.43 -13.35 -15.87
CA GLY A 145 -6.75 -13.86 -16.26
C GLY A 145 -7.17 -13.53 -17.68
N PRO A 146 -8.44 -13.77 -18.06
CA PRO A 146 -8.93 -13.71 -19.45
C PRO A 146 -8.70 -12.39 -20.18
N ASP A 147 -8.62 -11.29 -19.45
CA ASP A 147 -8.32 -9.97 -20.02
C ASP A 147 -6.88 -9.52 -19.62
N GLY A 148 -6.10 -10.41 -19.02
CA GLY A 148 -4.74 -10.18 -18.56
C GLY A 148 -3.68 -10.75 -19.50
N HIS A 149 -2.47 -10.88 -18.99
CA HIS A 149 -1.30 -11.28 -19.76
C HIS A 149 -1.39 -12.71 -20.29
N ASP A 150 -2.07 -13.60 -19.59
CA ASP A 150 -2.22 -15.02 -19.91
C ASP A 150 -3.47 -15.32 -20.74
N GLU A 151 -4.29 -14.32 -21.06
CA GLU A 151 -5.54 -14.46 -21.86
C GLU A 151 -6.46 -15.60 -21.35
N GLY A 152 -6.30 -15.98 -20.06
CA GLY A 152 -7.04 -17.06 -19.41
C GLY A 152 -6.43 -18.45 -19.57
N ASP A 153 -5.32 -18.58 -20.27
CA ASP A 153 -4.60 -19.87 -20.42
C ASP A 153 -3.82 -20.26 -19.14
N GLY A 154 -3.76 -19.35 -18.17
CA GLY A 154 -2.96 -19.50 -16.98
C GLY A 154 -1.46 -19.37 -17.26
N GLY A 155 -0.64 -19.51 -16.24
CA GLY A 155 0.81 -19.38 -16.44
C GLY A 155 1.62 -19.40 -15.16
N LYS A 156 2.93 -19.45 -15.35
CA LYS A 156 3.93 -19.37 -14.28
C LYS A 156 4.52 -17.97 -14.25
N TYR A 157 3.82 -17.06 -13.58
CA TYR A 157 4.29 -15.69 -13.36
C TYR A 157 5.50 -15.72 -12.45
N LEU A 158 6.64 -15.24 -12.93
CA LEU A 158 7.90 -15.27 -12.20
C LEU A 158 8.29 -13.85 -11.78
N MET A 159 8.17 -13.56 -10.49
CA MET A 159 8.57 -12.29 -9.92
C MET A 159 10.06 -12.31 -9.64
N LEU A 160 10.81 -11.47 -10.35
CA LEU A 160 12.24 -11.33 -10.21
C LEU A 160 12.57 -10.28 -9.14
N PRO A 161 13.47 -10.58 -8.19
CA PRO A 161 13.86 -9.61 -7.18
C PRO A 161 14.58 -8.40 -7.82
N PRO A 162 14.59 -7.23 -7.16
CA PRO A 162 15.25 -6.04 -7.65
C PRO A 162 16.73 -6.29 -8.02
N GLY A 163 17.11 -5.88 -9.22
CA GLY A 163 18.48 -6.01 -9.74
C GLY A 163 18.82 -7.41 -10.27
N TYR A 164 17.83 -8.20 -10.63
CA TYR A 164 18.04 -9.48 -11.29
C TYR A 164 18.67 -9.32 -12.69
N ASP A 165 19.41 -10.34 -13.14
CA ASP A 165 20.11 -10.29 -14.42
C ASP A 165 19.12 -10.36 -15.60
N GLU A 166 19.05 -9.30 -16.40
CA GLU A 166 18.21 -9.23 -17.59
C GLU A 166 18.54 -10.33 -18.62
N GLN A 167 19.80 -10.79 -18.71
CA GLN A 167 20.19 -11.84 -19.66
C GLN A 167 19.55 -13.18 -19.32
N ALA A 168 19.30 -13.45 -18.05
CA ALA A 168 18.60 -14.66 -17.61
C ALA A 168 17.11 -14.68 -17.97
N MET A 169 16.50 -13.54 -18.28
CA MET A 169 15.05 -13.46 -18.59
C MET A 169 14.69 -14.26 -19.84
N GLU A 170 15.50 -14.24 -20.89
CA GLU A 170 15.20 -15.00 -22.13
C GLU A 170 15.29 -16.51 -21.90
N GLU A 171 16.22 -16.97 -21.07
CA GLU A 171 16.31 -18.37 -20.68
C GLU A 171 15.08 -18.81 -19.86
N LEU A 172 14.61 -17.95 -18.96
CA LEU A 172 13.41 -18.20 -18.15
C LEU A 172 12.15 -18.25 -19.02
N LYS A 173 12.02 -17.34 -19.98
CA LYS A 173 10.92 -17.40 -20.96
C LYS A 173 10.96 -18.70 -21.78
N ALA A 174 12.12 -19.09 -22.24
CA ALA A 174 12.29 -20.34 -23.00
C ALA A 174 11.97 -21.58 -22.14
N ALA A 175 12.13 -21.49 -20.83
CA ALA A 175 11.74 -22.52 -19.87
C ALA A 175 10.22 -22.50 -19.51
N GLY A 176 9.44 -21.58 -20.10
CA GLY A 176 7.97 -21.50 -19.95
C GLY A 176 7.51 -20.65 -18.77
N TYR A 177 8.38 -19.81 -18.23
CA TYR A 177 7.98 -18.81 -17.23
C TYR A 177 7.58 -17.49 -17.90
N LEU A 178 6.80 -16.70 -17.17
CA LEU A 178 6.42 -15.32 -17.51
C LEU A 178 7.18 -14.37 -16.55
N PRO A 179 8.42 -13.97 -16.86
CA PRO A 179 9.24 -13.19 -15.94
C PRO A 179 8.85 -11.72 -15.95
N PHE A 180 8.74 -11.12 -14.76
CA PHE A 180 8.49 -9.72 -14.52
C PHE A 180 9.48 -9.17 -13.49
N GLU A 181 10.06 -8.02 -13.79
CA GLU A 181 10.91 -7.30 -12.84
C GLU A 181 10.06 -6.58 -11.79
N THR A 182 10.57 -6.54 -10.57
CA THR A 182 10.01 -5.76 -9.48
C THR A 182 11.05 -4.78 -8.94
N ASP A 183 10.61 -3.63 -8.44
CA ASP A 183 11.48 -2.64 -7.78
C ASP A 183 11.43 -2.75 -6.25
N THR A 184 10.66 -3.71 -5.74
CA THR A 184 10.56 -4.07 -4.32
C THR A 184 10.66 -5.59 -4.15
N TYR A 185 11.08 -6.05 -2.96
CA TYR A 185 11.04 -7.48 -2.63
C TYR A 185 9.63 -7.94 -2.30
N GLU A 186 8.84 -7.07 -1.67
CA GLU A 186 7.48 -7.37 -1.28
C GLU A 186 6.49 -7.00 -2.39
N TYR A 187 5.46 -7.81 -2.53
CA TYR A 187 4.35 -7.62 -3.47
C TYR A 187 3.16 -8.47 -3.06
N GLY A 188 2.04 -8.30 -3.74
CA GLY A 188 0.83 -9.03 -3.45
C GLY A 188 -0.08 -9.17 -4.64
N PHE A 189 -1.12 -9.96 -4.46
CA PHE A 189 -2.26 -9.98 -5.35
C PHE A 189 -3.57 -10.03 -4.57
N SER A 190 -4.63 -9.59 -5.26
CA SER A 190 -6.01 -9.74 -4.82
C SER A 190 -6.85 -10.13 -6.03
N PHE A 191 -7.08 -11.43 -6.22
CA PHE A 191 -7.77 -11.98 -7.38
C PHE A 191 -9.25 -12.18 -7.11
N ARG A 192 -10.07 -11.95 -8.15
CA ARG A 192 -11.54 -12.12 -8.14
C ARG A 192 -11.94 -13.24 -9.10
N PRO A 193 -12.90 -14.08 -8.72
CA PRO A 193 -13.45 -15.07 -9.66
C PRO A 193 -14.43 -14.43 -10.63
N ARG A 194 -14.41 -14.94 -11.87
CA ARG A 194 -15.55 -14.91 -12.78
C ARG A 194 -16.20 -16.30 -12.77
N LEU A 195 -17.50 -16.33 -12.53
CA LEU A 195 -18.27 -17.56 -12.46
C LEU A 195 -19.08 -17.74 -13.77
N TYR A 196 -19.05 -18.94 -14.31
CA TYR A 196 -19.73 -19.33 -15.53
C TYR A 196 -20.58 -20.58 -15.29
N ASN A 197 -21.56 -20.85 -16.15
CA ASN A 197 -22.30 -22.11 -16.19
C ASN A 197 -22.81 -22.56 -14.80
N GLU A 198 -23.52 -21.66 -14.09
CA GLU A 198 -24.09 -21.91 -12.76
C GLU A 198 -23.05 -22.23 -11.67
N ALA A 199 -21.79 -21.90 -11.88
CA ALA A 199 -20.76 -22.01 -10.86
C ALA A 199 -21.05 -21.13 -9.63
N THR A 200 -20.55 -21.53 -8.51
CA THR A 200 -20.76 -20.90 -7.20
C THR A 200 -19.47 -20.40 -6.59
N ASP A 201 -19.56 -19.64 -5.50
CA ASP A 201 -18.39 -19.24 -4.70
C ASP A 201 -17.62 -20.46 -4.15
N ALA A 202 -18.28 -21.62 -3.97
CA ALA A 202 -17.59 -22.86 -3.60
C ALA A 202 -16.69 -23.36 -4.73
N ASP A 203 -17.15 -23.32 -5.99
CA ASP A 203 -16.32 -23.65 -7.17
C ASP A 203 -15.12 -22.68 -7.27
N ALA A 204 -15.34 -21.39 -6.97
CA ALA A 204 -14.26 -20.40 -6.91
C ALA A 204 -13.25 -20.71 -5.81
N ALA A 205 -13.69 -21.09 -4.62
CA ALA A 205 -12.83 -21.46 -3.52
C ALA A 205 -12.00 -22.72 -3.80
N GLU A 206 -12.56 -23.70 -4.52
CA GLU A 206 -11.81 -24.88 -4.98
C GLU A 206 -10.73 -24.48 -5.99
N TYR A 207 -11.07 -23.59 -6.95
CA TYR A 207 -10.11 -23.08 -7.91
C TYR A 207 -8.99 -22.26 -7.23
N ALA A 208 -9.29 -21.42 -6.23
CA ALA A 208 -8.29 -20.65 -5.49
C ALA A 208 -7.21 -21.55 -4.86
N GLN A 209 -7.58 -22.75 -4.41
CA GLN A 209 -6.67 -23.72 -3.82
C GLN A 209 -5.80 -24.48 -4.86
N THR A 210 -5.94 -24.14 -6.14
CA THR A 210 -5.07 -24.66 -7.20
C THR A 210 -3.98 -23.66 -7.61
N ILE A 211 -4.07 -22.40 -7.17
CA ILE A 211 -2.99 -21.40 -7.31
C ILE A 211 -1.81 -21.87 -6.46
N LYS A 212 -0.59 -21.79 -7.00
CA LYS A 212 0.61 -22.19 -6.27
C LYS A 212 1.61 -21.04 -6.19
N ILE A 213 2.30 -20.95 -5.08
CA ILE A 213 3.38 -19.99 -4.86
C ILE A 213 4.58 -20.77 -4.33
N TYR A 214 5.73 -20.64 -4.99
CA TYR A 214 6.97 -21.31 -4.60
C TYR A 214 8.19 -20.58 -5.18
N TYR A 215 9.35 -20.71 -4.54
CA TYR A 215 10.57 -20.15 -5.09
C TYR A 215 11.05 -20.93 -6.31
N LEU A 216 11.63 -20.22 -7.28
CA LEU A 216 12.16 -20.84 -8.50
C LEU A 216 13.18 -21.97 -8.19
N SER A 217 13.94 -21.81 -7.11
CA SER A 217 14.88 -22.84 -6.64
C SER A 217 14.20 -24.15 -6.19
N GLU A 218 12.89 -24.13 -5.97
CA GLU A 218 12.08 -25.27 -5.54
C GLU A 218 11.23 -25.84 -6.68
N ALA A 219 11.38 -25.33 -7.92
CA ALA A 219 10.49 -25.63 -9.03
C ALA A 219 10.45 -27.13 -9.42
N ASP A 220 11.55 -27.89 -9.16
CA ASP A 220 11.58 -29.33 -9.41
C ASP A 220 10.74 -30.14 -8.42
N ASN A 221 10.52 -29.62 -7.21
CA ASN A 221 9.69 -30.26 -6.17
C ASN A 221 9.10 -29.18 -5.26
N PRO A 222 8.10 -28.42 -5.74
CA PRO A 222 7.52 -27.33 -4.96
C PRO A 222 6.90 -27.83 -3.65
N PRO A 223 7.12 -27.11 -2.53
CA PRO A 223 6.49 -27.47 -1.26
C PRO A 223 4.96 -27.30 -1.35
N PRO A 224 4.20 -28.01 -0.50
CA PRO A 224 2.77 -27.77 -0.38
C PRO A 224 2.47 -26.32 0.01
N ASN A 225 1.53 -25.69 -0.69
CA ASN A 225 1.08 -24.34 -0.32
C ASN A 225 0.18 -24.39 0.92
N THR A 226 0.20 -23.31 1.68
CA THR A 226 -0.70 -23.10 2.82
C THR A 226 -1.86 -22.19 2.40
N TYR A 227 -3.08 -22.68 2.61
CA TYR A 227 -4.31 -21.96 2.28
C TYR A 227 -5.10 -21.67 3.54
N HIS A 228 -5.62 -20.44 3.65
CA HIS A 228 -6.44 -19.98 4.77
C HIS A 228 -7.85 -19.67 4.27
N GLU A 229 -8.83 -20.41 4.75
CA GLU A 229 -10.24 -20.09 4.51
C GLU A 229 -10.65 -18.95 5.45
N ALA A 230 -10.98 -17.79 4.87
CA ALA A 230 -11.12 -16.55 5.60
C ALA A 230 -12.57 -16.10 5.82
N SER A 231 -13.57 -16.79 5.27
CA SER A 231 -14.97 -16.30 5.23
C SER A 231 -15.60 -16.06 6.60
N GLU A 232 -15.18 -16.82 7.62
CA GLU A 232 -15.74 -16.72 8.97
C GLU A 232 -14.73 -16.14 9.98
N VAL A 233 -13.54 -15.81 9.54
CA VAL A 233 -12.49 -15.26 10.41
C VAL A 233 -12.51 -13.72 10.31
N PRO A 234 -12.64 -12.98 11.42
CA PRO A 234 -12.42 -11.55 11.41
C PRO A 234 -11.01 -11.25 10.86
N TYR A 235 -10.94 -10.39 9.87
CA TYR A 235 -9.70 -9.98 9.22
C TYR A 235 -9.69 -8.47 9.09
N ASP A 236 -8.58 -7.86 9.43
CA ASP A 236 -8.40 -6.42 9.32
C ASP A 236 -7.05 -6.10 8.65
N SER A 237 -7.13 -5.45 7.51
CA SER A 237 -5.96 -4.98 6.74
C SER A 237 -5.90 -3.45 6.67
N LEU A 238 -6.64 -2.75 7.54
CA LEU A 238 -6.69 -1.30 7.52
C LEU A 238 -5.52 -0.70 8.31
N PRO A 239 -4.78 0.26 7.74
CA PRO A 239 -3.77 1.00 8.48
C PRO A 239 -4.39 1.77 9.66
N TYR A 240 -3.77 1.70 10.82
CA TYR A 240 -4.20 2.48 11.98
C TYR A 240 -3.61 3.89 11.95
N TYR A 241 -4.46 4.91 12.02
CA TYR A 241 -4.05 6.32 12.03
C TYR A 241 -3.55 6.79 13.40
N ASN A 242 -2.47 6.18 13.86
CA ASN A 242 -1.68 6.57 15.04
C ASN A 242 -0.19 6.27 14.78
N HIS A 243 0.69 6.51 15.76
CA HIS A 243 2.14 6.33 15.56
C HIS A 243 2.54 4.93 15.08
N THR A 244 1.70 3.89 15.24
CA THR A 244 2.00 2.53 14.73
C THR A 244 1.99 2.48 13.20
N TYR A 245 1.36 3.43 12.52
CA TYR A 245 1.48 3.64 11.09
C TYR A 245 2.95 3.80 10.64
N PHE A 246 3.75 4.46 11.45
CA PHE A 246 5.17 4.64 11.15
C PHE A 246 5.99 3.37 11.40
N GLN A 247 5.47 2.42 12.18
CA GLN A 247 6.05 1.07 12.24
C GLN A 247 5.89 0.37 10.90
N ASP A 248 4.75 0.54 10.22
CA ASP A 248 4.51 -0.04 8.88
C ASP A 248 5.48 0.54 7.86
N LEU A 249 5.68 1.85 7.89
CA LEU A 249 6.69 2.51 7.05
C LEU A 249 8.12 2.05 7.37
N ASN A 250 8.43 1.82 8.65
CA ASN A 250 9.71 1.23 9.04
C ASN A 250 9.86 -0.17 8.47
N ASP A 251 8.85 -1.03 8.61
CA ASP A 251 8.87 -2.40 8.11
C ASP A 251 9.12 -2.40 6.59
N TYR A 252 8.42 -1.51 5.84
CA TYR A 252 8.69 -1.33 4.41
C TYR A 252 10.15 -0.95 4.14
N VAL A 253 10.69 0.05 4.86
CA VAL A 253 12.08 0.52 4.67
C VAL A 253 13.09 -0.58 5.00
N GLN A 254 12.83 -1.39 6.03
CA GLN A 254 13.72 -2.48 6.41
C GLN A 254 13.68 -3.63 5.40
N ASN A 255 12.51 -3.98 4.89
CA ASN A 255 12.30 -5.16 4.05
C ASN A 255 12.65 -4.94 2.57
N ASN A 256 12.60 -3.70 2.07
CA ASN A 256 12.76 -3.40 0.65
C ASN A 256 13.99 -2.55 0.34
N PRO A 257 14.52 -2.59 -0.90
CA PRO A 257 15.55 -1.65 -1.32
C PRO A 257 14.99 -0.22 -1.38
N ILE A 258 15.84 0.77 -1.12
CA ILE A 258 15.46 2.18 -1.30
C ILE A 258 15.47 2.48 -2.79
N ARG A 259 14.29 2.66 -3.36
CA ARG A 259 14.14 3.01 -4.77
C ARG A 259 14.68 4.43 -5.05
N PRO A 260 15.22 4.69 -6.25
CA PRO A 260 15.80 6.00 -6.58
C PRO A 260 14.87 7.18 -6.33
N GLN A 261 13.56 7.04 -6.63
CA GLN A 261 12.54 8.07 -6.47
C GLN A 261 12.20 8.34 -5.00
N ASP A 262 12.46 7.40 -4.09
CA ASP A 262 12.07 7.48 -2.68
C ASP A 262 13.16 8.08 -1.77
N LYS A 263 14.38 8.26 -2.29
CA LYS A 263 15.54 8.68 -1.49
C LYS A 263 15.33 9.93 -0.66
N ILE A 264 14.57 10.92 -1.19
CA ILE A 264 14.28 12.15 -0.47
C ILE A 264 13.36 11.87 0.72
N MET A 265 12.28 11.12 0.49
CA MET A 265 11.30 10.80 1.54
C MET A 265 11.90 9.90 2.60
N VAL A 266 12.64 8.86 2.19
CA VAL A 266 13.37 7.99 3.14
C VAL A 266 14.38 8.79 3.98
N ASN A 267 15.02 9.82 3.41
CA ASN A 267 15.87 10.69 4.21
C ASN A 267 15.08 11.54 5.22
N PHE A 268 13.85 11.96 4.91
CA PHE A 268 12.98 12.67 5.85
C PHE A 268 12.50 11.78 7.00
N LEU A 269 12.35 10.48 6.76
CA LEU A 269 11.97 9.51 7.80
C LEU A 269 13.00 9.42 8.93
N LYS A 270 14.26 9.77 8.70
CA LYS A 270 15.32 9.80 9.74
C LYS A 270 14.99 10.77 10.87
N ASP A 271 14.35 11.90 10.58
CA ASP A 271 13.90 12.85 11.60
C ASP A 271 12.87 12.23 12.56
N LEU A 272 12.20 11.16 12.10
CA LEU A 272 11.23 10.38 12.86
C LEU A 272 11.81 9.11 13.48
N GLY A 273 13.11 8.86 13.33
CA GLY A 273 13.80 7.68 13.87
C GLY A 273 13.70 6.44 12.95
N ILE A 274 13.27 6.58 11.70
CA ILE A 274 13.24 5.48 10.73
C ILE A 274 14.48 5.57 9.83
N GLU A 275 15.40 4.62 9.98
CA GLU A 275 16.59 4.50 9.16
C GLU A 275 16.84 3.04 8.80
N LYS A 276 17.16 2.77 7.51
CA LYS A 276 17.41 1.41 7.05
C LYS A 276 18.63 0.79 7.75
N GLY A 277 18.43 -0.39 8.33
CA GLY A 277 19.45 -1.13 9.07
C GLY A 277 19.51 -0.77 10.56
N GLU A 278 18.72 0.21 11.02
CA GLU A 278 18.66 0.62 12.42
C GLU A 278 17.34 0.22 13.08
N PRO A 279 17.32 -0.07 14.38
CA PRO A 279 16.08 -0.32 15.13
C PRO A 279 15.19 0.92 15.15
N PHE A 280 13.87 0.72 15.04
CA PHE A 280 12.90 1.80 15.20
C PHE A 280 12.50 1.94 16.67
N GLU A 281 13.12 2.87 17.36
CA GLU A 281 12.90 3.17 18.78
C GLU A 281 12.60 4.68 18.95
N PRO A 282 11.42 5.15 18.51
CA PRO A 282 11.12 6.58 18.53
C PRO A 282 10.98 7.10 19.95
N THR A 283 11.49 8.30 20.19
CA THR A 283 11.32 9.05 21.43
C THR A 283 9.84 9.48 21.60
N GLU A 284 9.43 9.81 22.85
CA GLU A 284 8.08 10.33 23.10
C GLU A 284 7.78 11.56 22.22
N ARG A 285 8.76 12.46 22.07
CA ARG A 285 8.63 13.65 21.21
C ARG A 285 8.40 13.30 19.73
N GLN A 286 9.05 12.28 19.22
CA GLN A 286 8.82 11.79 17.84
C GLN A 286 7.42 11.16 17.73
N ILE A 287 6.98 10.38 18.71
CA ILE A 287 5.64 9.78 18.76
C ILE A 287 4.55 10.87 18.75
N GLU A 288 4.72 11.93 19.56
CA GLU A 288 3.80 13.07 19.56
C GLU A 288 3.74 13.75 18.19
N ALA A 289 4.90 14.03 17.59
CA ALA A 289 4.98 14.63 16.26
C ALA A 289 4.38 13.74 15.15
N MET A 290 4.56 12.43 15.23
CA MET A 290 3.94 11.46 14.33
C MET A 290 2.41 11.48 14.43
N ASN A 291 1.87 11.47 15.64
CA ASN A 291 0.42 11.52 15.86
C ASN A 291 -0.18 12.84 15.36
N GLU A 292 0.47 13.97 15.62
CA GLU A 292 0.05 15.27 15.10
C GLU A 292 0.13 15.33 13.57
N GLY A 293 1.21 14.81 13.00
CA GLY A 293 1.41 14.74 11.55
C GLY A 293 0.34 13.88 10.85
N LEU A 294 -0.09 12.78 11.45
CA LEU A 294 -1.18 11.95 10.94
C LEU A 294 -2.52 12.68 10.94
N VAL A 295 -2.83 13.46 11.97
CA VAL A 295 -4.04 14.29 11.99
C VAL A 295 -4.06 15.30 10.84
N LEU A 296 -2.90 15.84 10.48
CA LEU A 296 -2.76 16.77 9.34
C LEU A 296 -2.78 16.06 7.98
N ALA A 297 -2.40 14.78 7.94
CA ALA A 297 -2.39 13.97 6.72
C ALA A 297 -3.78 13.42 6.36
N TYR A 298 -4.65 13.19 7.38
CA TYR A 298 -6.02 12.70 7.22
C TYR A 298 -6.93 13.77 6.62
#